data_d084b980ed77c65152a235e03a8c58b4
#
_entry.id   d084b980ed77c65152a235e03a8c58b4
#
_cell.length_a   1.000
_cell.length_b   1.000
_cell.length_c   1.000
_cell.angle_alpha   90.00
_cell.angle_beta   90.00
_cell.angle_gamma   90.00
#
_symmetry.space_group_name_H-M   'P 1'
#
loop_
_entity.id
_entity.type
_entity.pdbx_description
1 polymer ?
#
loop_
_entity_poly.entity_id
_entity_poly.type
_entity_poly.pdbx_seq_one_letter_code
_entity_poly.pdbx_strand_id
1 'polypeptide(L)'
;YKKDAPRHTENFRKLVQEKFFDGTLFHRVVPGFVIQGGDPLSRDEDRGNDGSGGPGYTLAPEIKQLHRRGSVGVARLSDDVNPRRNSSGSQFYICLNPLPRLDHNYTVFARVVKGMDVVDSVAHLKRDPGDNPLEKVEMKVYLIKL
;
A
#
# COMPACT_ATOMS: atom_id res chain seq x y z
N TYR A 1 11.13 -7.37 -4.32
CA TYR A 1 11.52 -8.74 -3.86
C TYR A 1 11.02 -9.84 -4.81
N LYS A 2 11.50 -9.83 -6.05
CA LYS A 2 11.04 -10.76 -7.11
C LYS A 2 11.10 -12.25 -6.73
N LYS A 3 12.07 -12.65 -5.90
CA LYS A 3 12.24 -14.05 -5.47
C LYS A 3 11.27 -14.45 -4.35
N ASP A 4 10.92 -13.50 -3.48
CA ASP A 4 10.14 -13.79 -2.28
C ASP A 4 8.65 -13.53 -2.48
N ALA A 5 8.28 -12.57 -3.34
CA ALA A 5 6.92 -12.22 -3.68
C ALA A 5 6.75 -12.00 -5.19
N PRO A 6 6.99 -13.05 -6.01
CA PRO A 6 6.97 -12.92 -7.48
C PRO A 6 5.62 -12.47 -8.03
N ARG A 7 4.51 -13.01 -7.53
CA ARG A 7 3.17 -12.66 -7.99
C ARG A 7 2.81 -11.20 -7.67
N HIS A 8 3.10 -10.77 -6.43
CA HIS A 8 2.84 -9.38 -6.02
C HIS A 8 3.71 -8.39 -6.80
N THR A 9 4.98 -8.73 -7.02
CA THR A 9 5.90 -7.90 -7.80
C THR A 9 5.43 -7.76 -9.25
N GLU A 10 5.04 -8.85 -9.89
CA GLU A 10 4.56 -8.82 -11.26
C GLU A 10 3.22 -8.10 -11.39
N ASN A 11 2.29 -8.35 -10.48
CA ASN A 11 1.01 -7.66 -10.43
C ASN A 11 1.18 -6.14 -10.27
N PHE A 12 2.03 -5.70 -9.33
CA PHE A 12 2.30 -4.28 -9.15
C PHE A 12 2.88 -3.65 -10.41
N ARG A 13 3.83 -4.32 -11.07
CA ARG A 13 4.42 -3.84 -12.32
C ARG A 13 3.37 -3.71 -13.43
N LYS A 14 2.50 -4.71 -13.58
CA LYS A 14 1.38 -4.68 -14.53
C LYS A 14 0.48 -3.47 -14.29
N LEU A 15 0.03 -3.28 -13.05
CA LEU A 15 -0.82 -2.14 -12.69
C LEU A 15 -0.16 -0.78 -12.95
N VAL A 16 1.16 -0.68 -12.72
CA VAL A 16 1.93 0.53 -13.07
C VAL A 16 1.95 0.76 -14.59
N GLN A 17 2.16 -0.28 -15.39
CA GLN A 17 2.13 -0.18 -16.86
C GLN A 17 0.76 0.23 -17.39
N GLU A 18 -0.31 -0.23 -16.74
CA GLU A 18 -1.69 0.11 -17.05
C GLU A 18 -2.12 1.49 -16.49
N LYS A 19 -1.20 2.21 -15.84
CA LYS A 19 -1.46 3.50 -15.15
C LYS A 19 -2.59 3.41 -14.11
N PHE A 20 -2.79 2.24 -13.54
CA PHE A 20 -3.85 1.98 -12.57
C PHE A 20 -3.75 2.88 -11.34
N PHE A 21 -2.55 3.25 -10.92
CA PHE A 21 -2.33 4.07 -9.73
C PHE A 21 -2.46 5.57 -9.98
N ASP A 22 -2.50 6.02 -11.24
CA ASP A 22 -2.57 7.45 -11.56
C ASP A 22 -3.86 8.06 -11.00
N GLY A 23 -3.70 9.13 -10.22
CA GLY A 23 -4.80 9.83 -9.57
C GLY A 23 -5.35 9.16 -8.29
N THR A 24 -4.87 7.97 -7.92
CA THR A 24 -5.21 7.41 -6.61
C THR A 24 -4.48 8.13 -5.49
N LEU A 25 -5.02 8.08 -4.28
CA LEU A 25 -4.49 8.81 -3.13
C LEU A 25 -3.78 7.90 -2.13
N PHE A 26 -2.89 8.48 -1.34
CA PHE A 26 -2.59 7.95 -0.01
C PHE A 26 -3.75 8.33 0.92
N HIS A 27 -4.77 7.50 0.94
CA HIS A 27 -6.04 7.76 1.63
C HIS A 27 -6.02 7.45 3.12
N ARG A 28 -4.98 6.80 3.61
CA ARG A 28 -4.84 6.47 5.04
C ARG A 28 -3.39 6.69 5.48
N VAL A 29 -3.24 7.53 6.49
CA VAL A 29 -1.94 7.89 7.04
C VAL A 29 -1.98 7.74 8.56
N VAL A 30 -1.17 6.85 9.10
CA VAL A 30 -1.06 6.62 10.54
C VAL A 30 0.39 6.89 10.97
N PRO A 31 0.68 8.05 11.60
CA PRO A 31 2.03 8.40 12.06
C PRO A 31 2.65 7.31 12.92
N GLY A 32 3.95 7.08 12.71
CA GLY A 32 4.68 6.01 13.40
C GLY A 32 4.33 4.59 12.93
N PHE A 33 3.39 4.43 12.02
CA PHE A 33 2.94 3.13 11.52
C PHE A 33 3.12 3.03 10.00
N VAL A 34 2.16 3.49 9.21
CA VAL A 34 2.19 3.37 7.74
C VAL A 34 1.57 4.57 7.05
N ILE A 35 1.88 4.73 5.75
CA ILE A 35 1.03 5.41 4.79
C ILE A 35 0.50 4.37 3.81
N GLN A 36 -0.79 4.43 3.47
CA GLN A 36 -1.47 3.44 2.64
C GLN A 36 -2.22 4.11 1.49
N GLY A 37 -2.14 3.51 0.32
CA GLY A 37 -2.82 3.98 -0.89
C GLY A 37 -3.08 2.85 -1.89
N GLY A 38 -3.37 3.21 -3.14
CA GLY A 38 -3.60 2.27 -4.23
C GLY A 38 -5.05 1.80 -4.37
N ASP A 39 -5.99 2.49 -3.74
CA ASP A 39 -7.43 2.27 -3.93
C ASP A 39 -7.94 3.08 -5.11
N PRO A 40 -8.53 2.45 -6.16
CA PRO A 40 -9.10 3.19 -7.28
C PRO A 40 -10.29 4.08 -6.90
N LEU A 41 -11.03 3.77 -5.84
CA LEU A 41 -12.14 4.59 -5.35
C LEU A 41 -11.66 5.91 -4.74
N SER A 42 -10.42 5.99 -4.28
CA SER A 42 -9.86 7.23 -3.75
C SER A 42 -9.72 8.38 -4.78
N ARG A 43 -10.05 8.12 -6.05
CA ARG A 43 -10.07 9.16 -7.10
C ARG A 43 -11.28 10.06 -7.05
N ASP A 44 -12.39 9.60 -6.49
CA ASP A 44 -13.63 10.38 -6.40
C ASP A 44 -13.61 11.34 -5.20
N GLU A 45 -14.72 12.01 -4.95
CA GLU A 45 -14.89 12.95 -3.84
C GLU A 45 -15.48 12.29 -2.59
N ASP A 46 -15.89 11.02 -2.67
CA ASP A 46 -16.48 10.29 -1.56
C ASP A 46 -15.38 9.63 -0.70
N ARG A 47 -14.96 10.34 0.34
CA ARG A 47 -14.00 9.81 1.31
C ARG A 47 -14.51 8.61 2.12
N GLY A 48 -15.83 8.41 2.15
CA GLY A 48 -16.45 7.30 2.89
C GLY A 48 -16.20 5.93 2.27
N ASN A 49 -15.85 5.87 0.98
CA ASN A 49 -15.56 4.63 0.27
C ASN A 49 -14.05 4.33 0.16
N ASP A 50 -13.21 5.27 0.55
CA ASP A 50 -11.75 5.11 0.50
C ASP A 50 -11.29 3.90 1.32
N GLY A 51 -10.44 3.08 0.73
CA GLY A 51 -9.93 1.85 1.33
C GLY A 51 -10.74 0.59 1.03
N SER A 52 -11.87 0.71 0.33
CA SER A 52 -12.75 -0.43 0.03
C SER A 52 -12.57 -1.00 -1.39
N GLY A 53 -11.88 -0.31 -2.28
CA GLY A 53 -11.70 -0.70 -3.67
C GLY A 53 -10.45 -1.51 -3.97
N GLY A 54 -10.42 -2.00 -5.21
CA GLY A 54 -9.31 -2.78 -5.76
C GLY A 54 -9.51 -3.08 -7.25
N PRO A 55 -8.63 -3.88 -7.86
CA PRO A 55 -8.67 -4.16 -9.29
C PRO A 55 -9.68 -5.26 -9.68
N GLY A 56 -10.52 -5.72 -8.75
CA GLY A 56 -11.49 -6.79 -8.98
C GLY A 56 -10.98 -8.20 -8.69
N TYR A 57 -9.78 -8.33 -8.12
CA TYR A 57 -9.19 -9.61 -7.72
C TYR A 57 -8.29 -9.45 -6.49
N THR A 58 -7.97 -10.57 -5.85
CA THR A 58 -7.03 -10.67 -4.75
C THR A 58 -5.88 -11.61 -5.11
N LEU A 59 -4.79 -11.55 -4.35
CA LEU A 59 -3.61 -12.39 -4.55
C LEU A 59 -3.38 -13.30 -3.36
N ALA A 60 -3.06 -14.56 -3.61
CA ALA A 60 -2.63 -15.48 -2.56
C ALA A 60 -1.36 -14.94 -1.87
N PRO A 61 -1.25 -15.06 -0.53
CA PRO A 61 -0.15 -14.46 0.22
C PRO A 61 1.22 -15.04 -0.16
N GLU A 62 2.25 -14.20 -0.10
CA GLU A 62 3.67 -14.55 -0.29
C GLU A 62 4.49 -14.00 0.87
N ILE A 63 4.23 -14.52 2.08
CA ILE A 63 4.73 -14.00 3.35
C ILE A 63 6.12 -14.55 3.63
N LYS A 64 7.16 -13.81 3.26
CA LYS A 64 8.57 -14.19 3.45
C LYS A 64 9.44 -13.09 4.05
N GLN A 65 9.17 -11.84 3.71
CA GLN A 65 9.95 -10.69 4.18
C GLN A 65 9.37 -10.07 5.46
N LEU A 66 10.24 -9.46 6.25
CA LEU A 66 9.88 -8.74 7.47
C LEU A 66 9.55 -7.27 7.19
N HIS A 67 8.76 -6.67 8.06
CA HIS A 67 8.38 -5.26 8.00
C HIS A 67 9.45 -4.39 8.66
N ARG A 68 10.29 -3.80 7.84
CA ARG A 68 11.30 -2.81 8.26
C ARG A 68 10.86 -1.42 7.84
N ARG A 69 11.47 -0.37 8.37
CA ARG A 69 11.27 0.98 7.84
C ARG A 69 11.51 1.01 6.34
N GLY A 70 10.55 1.55 5.58
CA GLY A 70 10.56 1.58 4.12
C GLY A 70 10.10 0.30 3.43
N SER A 71 9.75 -0.77 4.15
CA SER A 71 9.10 -1.94 3.55
C SER A 71 7.78 -1.55 2.92
N VAL A 72 7.49 -2.08 1.73
CA VAL A 72 6.21 -1.93 1.03
C VAL A 72 5.46 -3.23 1.12
N GLY A 73 4.39 -3.22 1.91
CA GLY A 73 3.50 -4.36 2.11
C GLY A 73 2.17 -4.19 1.39
N VAL A 74 1.41 -5.25 1.30
CA VAL A 74 0.09 -5.26 0.67
C VAL A 74 -0.99 -5.33 1.73
N ALA A 75 -1.98 -4.42 1.64
CA ALA A 75 -3.12 -4.42 2.53
C ALA A 75 -3.99 -5.67 2.31
N ARG A 76 -4.72 -6.06 3.31
CA ARG A 76 -5.71 -7.14 3.25
C ARG A 76 -6.80 -6.98 4.30
N LEU A 77 -7.90 -7.65 4.08
CA LEU A 77 -8.96 -7.77 5.09
C LEU A 77 -8.49 -8.64 6.28
N SER A 78 -9.16 -8.48 7.40
CA SER A 78 -8.89 -9.23 8.63
C SER A 78 -9.12 -10.74 8.46
N ASP A 79 -8.52 -11.55 9.32
CA ASP A 79 -8.61 -13.01 9.26
C ASP A 79 -10.07 -13.52 9.40
N ASP A 80 -10.95 -12.79 10.09
CA ASP A 80 -12.35 -13.15 10.28
C ASP A 80 -13.14 -13.25 8.97
N VAL A 81 -12.87 -12.34 8.03
CA VAL A 81 -13.53 -12.29 6.72
C VAL A 81 -12.63 -12.80 5.59
N ASN A 82 -11.35 -12.99 5.86
CA ASN A 82 -10.34 -13.41 4.89
C ASN A 82 -9.35 -14.40 5.51
N PRO A 83 -9.81 -15.59 5.91
CA PRO A 83 -8.95 -16.57 6.60
C PRO A 83 -7.81 -17.11 5.75
N ARG A 84 -7.91 -16.98 4.43
CA ARG A 84 -6.81 -17.32 3.50
C ARG A 84 -5.71 -16.26 3.43
N ARG A 85 -5.91 -15.10 4.08
CA ARG A 85 -4.97 -13.97 4.09
C ARG A 85 -4.61 -13.44 2.71
N ASN A 86 -5.53 -13.55 1.76
CA ASN A 86 -5.33 -13.01 0.42
C ASN A 86 -5.10 -11.51 0.50
N SER A 87 -4.13 -11.04 -0.26
CA SER A 87 -3.80 -9.63 -0.35
C SER A 87 -4.77 -8.90 -1.27
N SER A 88 -5.00 -7.62 -0.99
CA SER A 88 -5.58 -6.71 -1.98
C SER A 88 -4.81 -6.78 -3.29
N GLY A 89 -5.51 -6.68 -4.41
CA GLY A 89 -4.87 -6.64 -5.73
C GLY A 89 -4.11 -5.33 -5.99
N SER A 90 -4.41 -4.24 -5.27
CA SER A 90 -3.79 -2.93 -5.54
C SER A 90 -3.43 -2.12 -4.31
N GLN A 91 -4.12 -2.25 -3.18
CA GLN A 91 -3.82 -1.42 -2.01
C GLN A 91 -2.53 -1.87 -1.33
N PHE A 92 -1.62 -0.93 -1.13
CA PHE A 92 -0.32 -1.15 -0.50
C PHE A 92 -0.05 -0.10 0.58
N TYR A 93 0.90 -0.41 1.46
CA TYR A 93 1.36 0.52 2.48
C TYR A 93 2.89 0.57 2.54
N ILE A 94 3.41 1.71 2.99
CA ILE A 94 4.83 1.92 3.25
C ILE A 94 5.03 2.03 4.77
N CYS A 95 5.90 1.20 5.32
CA CYS A 95 6.20 1.17 6.75
C CYS A 95 7.05 2.38 7.17
N LEU A 96 6.61 3.13 8.17
CA LEU A 96 7.35 4.25 8.74
C LEU A 96 8.40 3.81 9.74
N ASN A 97 8.19 2.66 10.38
CA ASN A 97 9.07 2.04 11.35
C ASN A 97 9.12 0.51 11.14
N PRO A 98 10.01 -0.23 11.81
CA PRO A 98 9.87 -1.68 11.91
C PRO A 98 8.55 -2.05 12.58
N LEU A 99 7.82 -3.02 12.00
CA LEU A 99 6.48 -3.42 12.46
C LEU A 99 6.42 -4.93 12.71
N PRO A 100 7.07 -5.44 13.76
CA PRO A 100 7.14 -6.88 14.03
C PRO A 100 5.76 -7.55 14.16
N ARG A 101 4.75 -6.82 14.61
CA ARG A 101 3.36 -7.32 14.74
C ARG A 101 2.71 -7.70 13.40
N LEU A 102 3.25 -7.19 12.28
CA LEU A 102 2.79 -7.53 10.94
C LEU A 102 3.59 -8.67 10.32
N ASP A 103 4.75 -9.00 10.88
CA ASP A 103 5.61 -10.06 10.38
C ASP A 103 4.86 -11.40 10.40
N HIS A 104 5.09 -12.20 9.36
CA HIS A 104 4.42 -13.50 9.16
C HIS A 104 2.88 -13.43 8.95
N ASN A 105 2.30 -12.24 8.85
CA ASN A 105 0.86 -12.02 8.67
C ASN A 105 0.51 -11.29 7.37
N TYR A 106 1.45 -10.56 6.78
CA TYR A 106 1.26 -9.75 5.57
C TYR A 106 2.40 -9.97 4.57
N THR A 107 2.09 -9.87 3.29
CA THR A 107 3.08 -9.91 2.22
C THR A 107 3.81 -8.59 2.09
N VAL A 108 5.14 -8.60 2.16
CA VAL A 108 6.02 -7.50 1.80
C VAL A 108 6.66 -7.84 0.44
N PHE A 109 6.48 -6.99 -0.57
CA PHE A 109 6.93 -7.27 -1.94
C PHE A 109 8.01 -6.31 -2.45
N ALA A 110 8.21 -5.18 -1.79
CA ALA A 110 9.17 -4.17 -2.20
C ALA A 110 9.71 -3.38 -1.01
N ARG A 111 10.64 -2.47 -1.29
CA ARG A 111 11.14 -1.51 -0.30
C ARG A 111 11.42 -0.16 -0.96
N VAL A 112 11.29 0.90 -0.21
CA VAL A 112 11.75 2.24 -0.59
C VAL A 112 13.28 2.28 -0.51
N VAL A 113 13.94 2.67 -1.58
CA VAL A 113 15.40 2.80 -1.64
C VAL A 113 15.87 4.25 -1.56
N LYS A 114 14.98 5.21 -1.85
CA LYS A 114 15.23 6.66 -1.78
C LYS A 114 13.91 7.39 -1.57
N GLY A 115 13.91 8.51 -0.84
CA GLY A 115 12.72 9.35 -0.65
C GLY A 115 11.91 9.03 0.60
N MET A 116 12.47 8.37 1.62
CA MET A 116 11.77 8.16 2.90
C MET A 116 11.47 9.48 3.63
N ASP A 117 12.23 10.53 3.40
CA ASP A 117 11.93 11.89 3.87
C ASP A 117 10.61 12.44 3.32
N VAL A 118 10.29 12.14 2.06
CA VAL A 118 8.99 12.47 1.45
C VAL A 118 7.86 11.65 2.09
N VAL A 119 8.09 10.35 2.32
CA VAL A 119 7.13 9.48 3.01
C VAL A 119 6.85 10.01 4.42
N ASP A 120 7.88 10.42 5.15
CA ASP A 120 7.74 11.02 6.48
C ASP A 120 6.96 12.34 6.43
N SER A 121 7.18 13.15 5.40
CA SER A 121 6.42 14.41 5.20
C SER A 121 4.93 14.14 5.01
N VAL A 122 4.57 13.14 4.21
CA VAL A 122 3.18 12.69 4.05
C VAL A 122 2.60 12.22 5.39
N ALA A 123 3.39 11.51 6.18
CA ALA A 123 2.97 10.98 7.48
C ALA A 123 2.63 12.07 8.51
N HIS A 124 3.12 13.30 8.32
CA HIS A 124 2.87 14.43 9.22
C HIS A 124 1.74 15.36 8.76
N LEU A 125 1.09 15.07 7.64
CA LEU A 125 -0.04 15.86 7.16
C LEU A 125 -1.22 15.78 8.14
N LYS A 126 -1.98 16.87 8.21
CA LYS A 126 -3.26 16.89 8.93
C LYS A 126 -4.23 15.91 8.27
N ARG A 127 -4.95 15.17 9.08
CA ARG A 127 -5.88 14.13 8.64
C ARG A 127 -7.21 14.23 9.38
N ASP A 128 -8.24 13.64 8.78
CA ASP A 128 -9.55 13.51 9.39
C ASP A 128 -9.57 12.37 10.44
N PRO A 129 -10.69 12.17 11.17
CA PRO A 129 -10.82 11.09 12.15
C PRO A 129 -10.66 9.68 11.57
N GLY A 130 -10.80 9.50 10.24
CA GLY A 130 -10.57 8.25 9.52
C GLY A 130 -9.13 8.06 9.03
N ASP A 131 -8.19 8.90 9.50
CA ASP A 131 -6.78 8.91 9.10
C ASP A 131 -6.53 9.29 7.63
N ASN A 132 -7.51 9.86 6.94
CA ASN A 132 -7.36 10.34 5.56
C ASN A 132 -6.82 11.78 5.57
N PRO A 133 -5.70 12.07 4.86
CA PRO A 133 -5.17 13.43 4.79
C PRO A 133 -6.20 14.46 4.33
N LEU A 134 -6.27 15.61 5.00
CA LEU A 134 -7.18 16.70 4.61
C LEU A 134 -6.80 17.27 3.24
N GLU A 135 -5.51 17.37 2.95
CA GLU A 135 -5.00 17.67 1.61
C GLU A 135 -4.82 16.37 0.85
N LYS A 136 -5.38 16.28 -0.35
CA LYS A 136 -5.24 15.10 -1.22
C LYS A 136 -3.77 14.86 -1.57
N VAL A 137 -3.28 13.66 -1.27
CA VAL A 137 -1.93 13.21 -1.66
C VAL A 137 -2.07 12.24 -2.82
N GLU A 138 -2.05 12.79 -4.02
CA GLU A 138 -2.20 12.03 -5.26
C GLU A 138 -0.88 11.38 -5.65
N MET A 139 -0.94 10.15 -6.20
CA MET A 139 0.24 9.46 -6.70
C MET A 139 0.23 9.31 -8.22
N LYS A 140 1.44 9.27 -8.78
CA LYS A 140 1.76 8.73 -10.09
C LYS A 140 2.91 7.75 -9.95
N VAL A 141 2.80 6.59 -10.58
CA VAL A 141 3.80 5.52 -10.44
C VAL A 141 4.36 5.15 -11.81
N TYR A 142 5.68 5.11 -11.93
CA TYR A 142 6.38 4.81 -13.17
C TYR A 142 7.37 3.66 -12.98
N LEU A 143 7.55 2.86 -14.04
CA LEU A 143 8.69 1.96 -14.13
C LEU A 143 9.86 2.70 -14.77
N ILE A 144 10.99 2.67 -14.09
CA ILE A 144 12.26 3.19 -14.64
C ILE A 144 13.22 2.03 -14.89
N LYS A 145 14.00 2.14 -15.97
CA LYS A 145 15.15 1.26 -16.19
C LYS A 145 16.32 1.84 -15.39
N LEU A 146 16.94 1.02 -14.57
CA LEU A 146 18.20 1.32 -13.88
C LEU A 146 19.36 0.91 -14.77
#